data_dcae1398db2c044d3f03b1d1089364a2
#
_entry.id   dcae1398db2c044d3f03b1d1089364a2
#
_cell.length_a   1.000
_cell.length_b   1.000
_cell.length_c   1.000
_cell.angle_alpha   90.00
_cell.angle_beta   90.00
_cell.angle_gamma   90.00
#
_symmetry.space_group_name_H-M   'P 1'
#
loop_
_entity.id
_entity.type
_entity.pdbx_description
1 polymer ?
#
loop_
_entity_poly.entity_id
_entity_poly.type
_entity_poly.pdbx_seq_one_letter_code
_entity_poly.pdbx_strand_id
1 'polypeptide(L)'
;MTLTQLEIFSVVVERQGFSTAAAQLKISQSAVSHAIKALEDELGVTLLNRQTGSVELTDIGMCLIQRSRMILGLAETMRQEAADARGMKRGTLRIGSFGPTSSMQLLPNILKEYRKLYPNIEVHVSEGPDNQVVQWIMDRKVDVGFVTLPEDQFDTYPLIEDQMVVLLPEGHSLTSKNTIVLEELCNDPFIL
;
A
#
# COMPACT_ATOMS: atom_id res chain seq x y z
N MET A 1 10.82 -20.17 -12.43
CA MET A 1 10.09 -19.13 -11.67
C MET A 1 8.71 -18.94 -12.27
N THR A 2 7.66 -19.01 -11.45
CA THR A 2 6.27 -18.86 -11.87
C THR A 2 5.59 -17.72 -11.11
N LEU A 3 4.51 -17.15 -11.65
CA LEU A 3 3.73 -16.12 -10.96
C LEU A 3 3.17 -16.63 -9.63
N THR A 4 2.77 -17.89 -9.55
CA THR A 4 2.30 -18.52 -8.30
C THR A 4 3.40 -18.56 -7.23
N GLN A 5 4.66 -18.85 -7.59
CA GLN A 5 5.77 -18.81 -6.64
C GLN A 5 6.03 -17.38 -6.13
N LEU A 6 5.96 -16.37 -7.02
CA LEU A 6 6.10 -14.97 -6.63
C LEU A 6 4.95 -14.50 -5.72
N GLU A 7 3.71 -14.94 -6.00
CA GLU A 7 2.55 -14.66 -5.17
C GLU A 7 2.71 -15.29 -3.78
N ILE A 8 3.10 -16.57 -3.71
CA ILE A 8 3.36 -17.25 -2.44
C ILE A 8 4.47 -16.52 -1.65
N PHE A 9 5.56 -16.11 -2.31
CA PHE A 9 6.64 -15.35 -1.68
C PHE A 9 6.11 -14.02 -1.11
N SER A 10 5.34 -13.27 -1.88
CA SER A 10 4.74 -12.01 -1.42
C SER A 10 3.83 -12.20 -0.20
N VAL A 11 2.98 -13.22 -0.20
CA VAL A 11 2.05 -13.49 0.91
C VAL A 11 2.79 -13.98 2.15
N VAL A 12 3.84 -14.80 2.01
CA VAL A 12 4.67 -15.25 3.15
C VAL A 12 5.33 -14.07 3.85
N VAL A 13 5.87 -13.12 3.08
CA VAL A 13 6.47 -11.89 3.62
C VAL A 13 5.42 -11.00 4.29
N GLU A 14 4.27 -10.80 3.66
CA GLU A 14 3.18 -9.97 4.20
C GLU A 14 2.62 -10.53 5.51
N ARG A 15 2.43 -11.84 5.58
CA ARG A 15 1.88 -12.53 6.76
C ARG A 15 2.93 -12.92 7.79
N GLN A 16 4.19 -12.65 7.51
CA GLN A 16 5.33 -12.98 8.36
C GLN A 16 5.34 -14.44 8.83
N GLY A 17 4.78 -15.35 8.00
CA GLY A 17 4.69 -16.75 8.38
C GLY A 17 4.18 -17.69 7.29
N PHE A 18 4.70 -18.90 7.27
CA PHE A 18 4.32 -19.94 6.31
C PHE A 18 2.91 -20.48 6.53
N SER A 19 2.52 -20.69 7.80
CA SER A 19 1.19 -21.22 8.14
C SER A 19 0.08 -20.20 7.89
N THR A 20 0.33 -18.93 8.21
CA THR A 20 -0.59 -17.82 7.95
C THR A 20 -0.77 -17.57 6.46
N ALA A 21 0.32 -17.64 5.69
CA ALA A 21 0.28 -17.57 4.23
C ALA A 21 -0.50 -18.74 3.62
N ALA A 22 -0.28 -19.96 4.11
CA ALA A 22 -0.99 -21.15 3.66
C ALA A 22 -2.50 -21.04 3.87
N ALA A 23 -2.92 -20.55 5.06
CA ALA A 23 -4.32 -20.31 5.37
C ALA A 23 -4.97 -19.28 4.42
N GLN A 24 -4.28 -18.15 4.15
CA GLN A 24 -4.76 -17.13 3.22
C GLN A 24 -4.89 -17.65 1.79
N LEU A 25 -3.90 -18.41 1.32
CA LEU A 25 -3.86 -18.96 -0.04
C LEU A 25 -4.70 -20.23 -0.20
N LYS A 26 -5.27 -20.74 0.90
CA LYS A 26 -6.07 -21.99 0.94
C LYS A 26 -5.32 -23.20 0.38
N ILE A 27 -4.03 -23.30 0.71
CA ILE A 27 -3.14 -24.42 0.36
C ILE A 27 -2.46 -24.96 1.62
N SER A 28 -1.75 -26.09 1.51
CA SER A 28 -1.01 -26.63 2.65
C SER A 28 0.27 -25.83 2.94
N GLN A 29 0.69 -25.80 4.21
CA GLN A 29 1.95 -25.17 4.61
C GLN A 29 3.17 -25.85 3.93
N SER A 30 3.10 -27.16 3.68
CA SER A 30 4.12 -27.88 2.92
C SER A 30 4.22 -27.40 1.47
N ALA A 31 3.08 -27.10 0.82
CA ALA A 31 3.06 -26.53 -0.53
C ALA A 31 3.70 -25.13 -0.57
N VAL A 32 3.42 -24.28 0.42
CA VAL A 32 4.06 -22.96 0.57
C VAL A 32 5.58 -23.13 0.73
N SER A 33 6.02 -23.99 1.65
CA SER A 33 7.46 -24.25 1.87
C SER A 33 8.16 -24.79 0.64
N HIS A 34 7.51 -25.71 -0.09
CA HIS A 34 8.06 -26.27 -1.32
C HIS A 34 8.18 -25.22 -2.42
N ALA A 35 7.16 -24.36 -2.59
CA ALA A 35 7.18 -23.28 -3.59
C ALA A 35 8.28 -22.26 -3.32
N ILE A 36 8.49 -21.86 -2.05
CA ILE A 36 9.58 -20.96 -1.67
C ILE A 36 10.93 -21.61 -1.93
N LYS A 37 11.10 -22.87 -1.49
CA LYS A 37 12.37 -23.58 -1.73
C LYS A 37 12.68 -23.70 -3.23
N ALA A 38 11.70 -24.08 -4.03
CA ALA A 38 11.89 -24.19 -5.47
C ALA A 38 12.22 -22.82 -6.13
N LEU A 39 11.67 -21.71 -5.61
CA LEU A 39 12.04 -20.37 -6.06
C LEU A 39 13.48 -20.02 -5.68
N GLU A 40 13.89 -20.30 -4.43
CA GLU A 40 15.25 -20.09 -3.94
C GLU A 40 16.27 -20.93 -4.73
N ASP A 41 15.95 -22.20 -4.96
CA ASP A 41 16.80 -23.13 -5.73
C ASP A 41 16.99 -22.66 -7.18
N GLU A 42 15.93 -22.18 -7.83
CA GLU A 42 15.99 -21.67 -9.21
C GLU A 42 16.78 -20.36 -9.31
N LEU A 43 16.62 -19.47 -8.32
CA LEU A 43 17.33 -18.18 -8.28
C LEU A 43 18.78 -18.33 -7.76
N GLY A 44 19.09 -19.45 -7.11
CA GLY A 44 20.41 -19.73 -6.53
C GLY A 44 20.72 -18.87 -5.29
N VAL A 45 19.68 -18.34 -4.61
CA VAL A 45 19.82 -17.47 -3.44
C VAL A 45 18.78 -17.80 -2.38
N THR A 46 19.11 -17.53 -1.10
CA THR A 46 18.14 -17.63 0.01
C THR A 46 17.40 -16.31 0.14
N LEU A 47 16.09 -16.35 0.09
CA LEU A 47 15.21 -15.17 0.19
C LEU A 47 14.77 -14.88 1.62
N LEU A 48 14.63 -15.93 2.44
CA LEU A 48 14.04 -15.86 3.78
C LEU A 48 14.98 -16.47 4.83
N ASN A 49 15.21 -15.75 5.92
CA ASN A 49 15.84 -16.27 7.13
C ASN A 49 14.82 -17.04 7.95
N ARG A 50 15.17 -18.28 8.35
CA ARG A 50 14.28 -19.21 9.08
C ARG A 50 14.68 -19.40 10.55
N GLN A 51 15.68 -18.64 11.04
CA GLN A 51 16.36 -18.93 12.32
C GLN A 51 15.64 -18.41 13.57
N THR A 52 14.67 -17.53 13.46
CA THR A 52 14.11 -16.76 14.60
C THR A 52 12.65 -17.04 14.93
N GLY A 53 12.03 -18.07 14.33
CA GLY A 53 10.58 -18.30 14.52
C GLY A 53 9.66 -17.32 13.81
N SER A 54 10.20 -16.20 13.36
CA SER A 54 9.56 -15.24 12.43
C SER A 54 10.18 -15.35 11.05
N VAL A 55 9.42 -14.96 10.02
CA VAL A 55 9.93 -14.92 8.64
C VAL A 55 10.53 -13.55 8.42
N GLU A 56 11.84 -13.50 8.21
CA GLU A 56 12.58 -12.29 7.87
C GLU A 56 13.16 -12.40 6.47
N LEU A 57 13.21 -11.29 5.76
CA LEU A 57 13.86 -11.21 4.45
C LEU A 57 15.40 -11.17 4.61
N THR A 58 16.11 -11.84 3.72
CA THR A 58 17.55 -11.55 3.50
C THR A 58 17.70 -10.23 2.74
N ASP A 59 18.92 -9.67 2.66
CA ASP A 59 19.18 -8.45 1.89
C ASP A 59 18.75 -8.61 0.42
N ILE A 60 19.09 -9.74 -0.19
CA ILE A 60 18.63 -10.06 -1.54
C ILE A 60 17.12 -10.31 -1.60
N GLY A 61 16.54 -10.89 -0.55
CA GLY A 61 15.11 -11.07 -0.40
C GLY A 61 14.35 -9.73 -0.40
N MET A 62 14.88 -8.71 0.27
CA MET A 62 14.31 -7.34 0.26
C MET A 62 14.31 -6.73 -1.15
N CYS A 63 15.37 -6.91 -1.91
CA CYS A 63 15.40 -6.45 -3.29
C CYS A 63 14.42 -7.23 -4.19
N LEU A 64 14.37 -8.55 -4.05
CA LEU A 64 13.59 -9.40 -4.94
C LEU A 64 12.09 -9.39 -4.61
N ILE A 65 11.69 -9.11 -3.37
CA ILE A 65 10.26 -8.94 -3.05
C ILE A 65 9.64 -7.75 -3.81
N GLN A 66 10.38 -6.65 -3.93
CA GLN A 66 9.94 -5.50 -4.71
C GLN A 66 9.74 -5.88 -6.19
N ARG A 67 10.71 -6.61 -6.77
CA ARG A 67 10.62 -7.08 -8.16
C ARG A 67 9.47 -8.07 -8.36
N SER A 68 9.26 -8.97 -7.39
CA SER A 68 8.14 -9.91 -7.41
C SER A 68 6.79 -9.20 -7.46
N ARG A 69 6.60 -8.18 -6.64
CA ARG A 69 5.38 -7.36 -6.62
C ARG A 69 5.17 -6.60 -7.92
N MET A 70 6.24 -6.05 -8.52
CA MET A 70 6.15 -5.40 -9.84
C MET A 70 5.70 -6.38 -10.93
N ILE A 71 6.26 -7.59 -10.96
CA ILE A 71 5.89 -8.62 -11.95
C ILE A 71 4.42 -9.02 -11.77
N LEU A 72 3.97 -9.23 -10.54
CA LEU A 72 2.57 -9.56 -10.24
C LEU A 72 1.61 -8.43 -10.66
N GLY A 73 1.98 -7.18 -10.39
CA GLY A 73 1.23 -6.00 -10.80
C GLY A 73 1.10 -5.90 -12.33
N LEU A 74 2.20 -6.10 -13.06
CA LEU A 74 2.19 -6.11 -14.52
C LEU A 74 1.35 -7.27 -15.10
N ALA A 75 1.41 -8.45 -14.48
CA ALA A 75 0.57 -9.57 -14.87
C ALA A 75 -0.93 -9.27 -14.69
N GLU A 76 -1.30 -8.53 -13.63
CA GLU A 76 -2.69 -8.10 -13.43
C GLU A 76 -3.10 -7.04 -14.44
N THR A 77 -2.24 -6.06 -14.73
CA THR A 77 -2.47 -5.07 -15.80
C THR A 77 -2.77 -5.77 -17.14
N MET A 78 -1.96 -6.76 -17.50
CA MET A 78 -2.21 -7.55 -18.75
C MET A 78 -3.58 -8.23 -18.76
N ARG A 79 -4.01 -8.79 -17.61
CA ARG A 79 -5.34 -9.41 -17.51
C ARG A 79 -6.46 -8.38 -17.68
N GLN A 80 -6.31 -7.20 -17.10
CA GLN A 80 -7.26 -6.10 -17.21
C GLN A 80 -7.35 -5.58 -18.64
N GLU A 81 -6.22 -5.30 -19.28
CA GLU A 81 -6.17 -4.87 -20.69
C GLU A 81 -6.83 -5.89 -21.63
N ALA A 82 -6.56 -7.18 -21.40
CA ALA A 82 -7.20 -8.25 -22.17
C ALA A 82 -8.71 -8.35 -21.93
N ALA A 83 -9.18 -8.06 -20.72
CA ALA A 83 -10.61 -8.01 -20.38
C ALA A 83 -11.29 -6.80 -21.03
N ASP A 84 -10.63 -5.65 -21.02
CA ASP A 84 -11.12 -4.41 -21.64
C ASP A 84 -11.24 -4.55 -23.17
N ALA A 85 -10.26 -5.18 -23.81
CA ALA A 85 -10.30 -5.48 -25.24
C ALA A 85 -11.49 -6.37 -25.64
N ARG A 86 -12.02 -7.15 -24.69
CA ARG A 86 -13.24 -7.96 -24.87
C ARG A 86 -14.53 -7.19 -24.55
N GLY A 87 -14.43 -5.88 -24.24
CA GLY A 87 -15.56 -5.04 -23.84
C GLY A 87 -16.12 -5.35 -22.45
N MET A 88 -15.39 -6.12 -21.63
CA MET A 88 -15.91 -6.56 -20.33
C MET A 88 -15.86 -5.47 -19.25
N LYS A 89 -15.11 -4.37 -19.42
CA LYS A 89 -14.98 -3.26 -18.45
C LYS A 89 -15.08 -3.74 -16.98
N ARG A 90 -14.39 -4.84 -16.69
CA ARG A 90 -14.39 -5.49 -15.37
C ARG A 90 -12.96 -5.48 -14.86
N GLY A 91 -12.79 -5.18 -13.59
CA GLY A 91 -11.46 -5.16 -12.98
C GLY A 91 -11.54 -4.77 -11.53
N THR A 92 -10.38 -4.58 -10.93
CA THR A 92 -10.23 -4.12 -9.55
C THR A 92 -9.40 -2.85 -9.54
N LEU A 93 -9.88 -1.82 -8.84
CA LEU A 93 -9.13 -0.60 -8.54
C LEU A 93 -8.77 -0.62 -7.07
N ARG A 94 -7.49 -0.59 -6.75
CA ARG A 94 -6.97 -0.54 -5.37
C ARG A 94 -6.49 0.87 -5.08
N ILE A 95 -7.06 1.48 -4.04
CA ILE A 95 -6.79 2.86 -3.65
C ILE A 95 -6.12 2.87 -2.27
N GLY A 96 -4.99 3.56 -2.15
CA GLY A 96 -4.39 3.92 -0.89
C GLY A 96 -4.90 5.28 -0.42
N SER A 97 -5.35 5.37 0.82
CA SER A 97 -5.86 6.61 1.41
C SER A 97 -5.17 6.90 2.74
N PHE A 98 -4.94 8.16 3.04
CA PHE A 98 -4.41 8.56 4.35
C PHE A 98 -5.26 9.67 4.95
N GLY A 99 -5.45 9.59 6.27
CA GLY A 99 -6.12 10.61 7.05
C GLY A 99 -7.61 10.82 6.72
N PRO A 100 -8.32 11.52 7.63
CA PRO A 100 -9.78 11.71 7.51
C PRO A 100 -10.19 12.52 6.28
N THR A 101 -9.38 13.49 5.85
CA THR A 101 -9.73 14.38 4.72
C THR A 101 -9.86 13.58 3.43
N SER A 102 -8.87 12.76 3.10
CA SER A 102 -8.93 11.95 1.88
C SER A 102 -9.98 10.85 1.97
N SER A 103 -10.06 10.14 3.10
CA SER A 103 -10.94 8.98 3.27
C SER A 103 -12.41 9.37 3.44
N MET A 104 -12.71 10.46 4.13
CA MET A 104 -14.09 10.82 4.50
C MET A 104 -14.68 11.95 3.66
N GLN A 105 -13.87 12.85 3.12
CA GLN A 105 -14.38 14.02 2.38
C GLN A 105 -14.20 13.87 0.86
N LEU A 106 -13.02 13.46 0.40
CA LEU A 106 -12.72 13.39 -1.03
C LEU A 106 -13.20 12.08 -1.65
N LEU A 107 -12.77 10.97 -1.08
CA LEU A 107 -12.95 9.65 -1.67
C LEU A 107 -14.42 9.26 -1.89
N PRO A 108 -15.37 9.51 -0.97
CA PRO A 108 -16.77 9.16 -1.18
C PRO A 108 -17.39 9.84 -2.42
N ASN A 109 -17.06 11.11 -2.64
CA ASN A 109 -17.57 11.86 -3.79
C ASN A 109 -16.95 11.37 -5.10
N ILE A 110 -15.63 11.13 -5.11
CA ILE A 110 -14.93 10.57 -6.26
C ILE A 110 -15.50 9.19 -6.62
N LEU A 111 -15.65 8.31 -5.63
CA LEU A 111 -16.16 6.96 -5.84
C LEU A 111 -17.61 6.92 -6.31
N LYS A 112 -18.42 7.86 -5.86
CA LYS A 112 -19.82 7.99 -6.31
C LYS A 112 -19.89 8.24 -7.82
N GLU A 113 -19.07 9.15 -8.34
CA GLU A 113 -19.02 9.44 -9.79
C GLU A 113 -18.33 8.31 -10.56
N TYR A 114 -17.24 7.78 -10.02
CA TYR A 114 -16.50 6.68 -10.63
C TYR A 114 -17.39 5.43 -10.85
N ARG A 115 -18.18 5.05 -9.85
CA ARG A 115 -19.10 3.89 -9.95
C ARG A 115 -20.18 4.05 -11.00
N LYS A 116 -20.60 5.29 -11.32
CA LYS A 116 -21.57 5.54 -12.42
C LYS A 116 -20.93 5.25 -13.78
N LEU A 117 -19.66 5.61 -13.94
CA LEU A 117 -18.93 5.44 -15.19
C LEU A 117 -18.43 4.00 -15.36
N TYR A 118 -18.05 3.36 -14.27
CA TYR A 118 -17.42 2.04 -14.25
C TYR A 118 -18.11 1.09 -13.24
N PRO A 119 -19.38 0.72 -13.48
CA PRO A 119 -20.19 -0.05 -12.51
C PRO A 119 -19.68 -1.46 -12.25
N ASN A 120 -18.86 -2.01 -13.14
CA ASN A 120 -18.33 -3.38 -13.04
C ASN A 120 -16.89 -3.44 -12.52
N ILE A 121 -16.32 -2.31 -12.08
CA ILE A 121 -15.00 -2.27 -11.44
C ILE A 121 -15.20 -2.35 -9.93
N GLU A 122 -14.60 -3.36 -9.33
CA GLU A 122 -14.55 -3.50 -7.86
C GLU A 122 -13.50 -2.54 -7.30
N VAL A 123 -13.88 -1.74 -6.30
CA VAL A 123 -12.96 -0.78 -5.68
C VAL A 123 -12.63 -1.21 -4.27
N HIS A 124 -11.34 -1.40 -4.00
CA HIS A 124 -10.79 -1.67 -2.67
C HIS A 124 -10.03 -0.44 -2.17
N VAL A 125 -10.34 -0.03 -0.96
CA VAL A 125 -9.66 1.08 -0.29
C VAL A 125 -8.88 0.54 0.90
N SER A 126 -7.61 0.87 0.97
CA SER A 126 -6.73 0.61 2.11
C SER A 126 -6.36 1.94 2.75
N GLU A 127 -6.49 2.05 4.06
CA GLU A 127 -6.16 3.26 4.81
C GLU A 127 -4.92 3.03 5.67
N GLY A 128 -4.02 3.99 5.69
CA GLY A 128 -2.79 3.96 6.47
C GLY A 128 -2.12 5.34 6.55
N PRO A 129 -1.01 5.47 7.28
CA PRO A 129 -0.20 6.69 7.29
C PRO A 129 0.32 7.04 5.88
N ASP A 130 0.60 8.31 5.63
CA ASP A 130 1.06 8.82 4.33
C ASP A 130 2.28 8.04 3.79
N ASN A 131 3.31 7.87 4.59
CA ASN A 131 4.50 7.10 4.24
C ASN A 131 4.19 5.63 3.89
N GLN A 132 3.17 5.06 4.48
CA GLN A 132 2.73 3.70 4.16
C GLN A 132 1.98 3.64 2.82
N VAL A 133 1.20 4.67 2.50
CA VAL A 133 0.53 4.78 1.19
C VAL A 133 1.58 4.91 0.09
N VAL A 134 2.60 5.77 0.27
CA VAL A 134 3.77 5.86 -0.63
C VAL A 134 4.39 4.48 -0.84
N GLN A 135 4.65 3.74 0.25
CA GLN A 135 5.21 2.40 0.15
C GLN A 135 4.28 1.42 -0.59
N TRP A 136 2.96 1.50 -0.39
CA TRP A 136 2.01 0.67 -1.12
C TRP A 136 1.99 0.94 -2.62
N ILE A 137 2.17 2.20 -3.03
CA ILE A 137 2.31 2.56 -4.46
C ILE A 137 3.60 1.95 -5.01
N MET A 138 4.73 2.12 -4.31
CA MET A 138 6.02 1.53 -4.69
C MET A 138 5.94 0.00 -4.82
N ASP A 139 5.29 -0.64 -3.87
CA ASP A 139 5.09 -2.09 -3.81
C ASP A 139 4.02 -2.59 -4.80
N ARG A 140 3.35 -1.71 -5.54
CA ARG A 140 2.19 -2.01 -6.39
C ARG A 140 1.06 -2.77 -5.66
N LYS A 141 0.92 -2.51 -4.37
CA LYS A 141 -0.21 -3.00 -3.56
C LYS A 141 -1.47 -2.22 -3.83
N VAL A 142 -1.31 -0.94 -4.19
CA VAL A 142 -2.38 -0.06 -4.66
C VAL A 142 -2.04 0.47 -6.06
N ASP A 143 -3.06 0.79 -6.82
CA ASP A 143 -2.95 1.28 -8.19
C ASP A 143 -2.86 2.81 -8.21
N VAL A 144 -3.49 3.46 -7.25
CA VAL A 144 -3.46 4.90 -7.01
C VAL A 144 -3.49 5.17 -5.52
N GLY A 145 -2.88 6.27 -5.08
CA GLY A 145 -2.88 6.66 -3.67
C GLY A 145 -2.96 8.17 -3.48
N PHE A 146 -3.56 8.59 -2.37
CA PHE A 146 -3.45 9.96 -1.91
C PHE A 146 -2.11 10.12 -1.19
N VAL A 147 -1.38 11.15 -1.52
CA VAL A 147 -0.07 11.47 -0.94
C VAL A 147 0.05 12.97 -0.69
N THR A 148 0.89 13.34 0.25
CA THR A 148 1.24 14.75 0.49
C THR A 148 2.32 15.18 -0.48
N LEU A 149 2.14 16.34 -1.13
CA LEU A 149 3.14 16.89 -2.03
C LEU A 149 4.15 17.79 -1.27
N PRO A 150 5.41 17.89 -1.74
CA PRO A 150 5.95 17.32 -2.98
C PRO A 150 6.28 15.82 -2.87
N GLU A 151 6.04 15.07 -3.97
CA GLU A 151 6.44 13.67 -4.11
C GLU A 151 6.93 13.45 -5.54
N ASP A 152 8.23 13.22 -5.70
CA ASP A 152 8.91 13.18 -7.00
C ASP A 152 9.05 11.75 -7.56
N GLN A 153 8.65 10.74 -6.80
CA GLN A 153 8.82 9.33 -7.18
C GLN A 153 7.71 8.84 -8.11
N PHE A 154 6.64 9.61 -8.27
CA PHE A 154 5.43 9.23 -9.03
C PHE A 154 4.93 10.39 -9.89
N ASP A 155 4.10 10.06 -10.87
CA ASP A 155 3.24 11.04 -11.52
C ASP A 155 2.14 11.46 -10.54
N THR A 156 2.06 12.74 -10.24
CA THR A 156 1.13 13.30 -9.26
C THR A 156 0.17 14.31 -9.88
N TYR A 157 -1.06 14.35 -9.37
CA TYR A 157 -2.10 15.28 -9.76
C TYR A 157 -2.59 16.02 -8.51
N PRO A 158 -2.32 17.32 -8.34
CA PRO A 158 -2.83 18.10 -7.21
C PRO A 158 -4.36 18.10 -7.19
N LEU A 159 -4.95 17.72 -6.07
CA LEU A 159 -6.40 17.67 -5.88
C LEU A 159 -6.91 18.79 -5.02
N ILE A 160 -6.24 19.06 -3.90
CA ILE A 160 -6.57 20.11 -2.96
C ILE A 160 -5.28 20.71 -2.38
N GLU A 161 -5.39 21.91 -1.89
CA GLU A 161 -4.40 22.58 -1.06
C GLU A 161 -5.00 22.76 0.33
N ASP A 162 -4.24 22.39 1.37
CA ASP A 162 -4.67 22.46 2.76
C ASP A 162 -3.57 23.14 3.59
N GLN A 163 -3.93 23.63 4.78
CA GLN A 163 -3.01 24.27 5.69
C GLN A 163 -2.97 23.53 7.02
N MET A 164 -1.75 23.26 7.48
CA MET A 164 -1.56 22.79 8.84
C MET A 164 -1.81 23.95 9.81
N VAL A 165 -2.70 23.73 10.75
CA VAL A 165 -3.04 24.73 11.79
C VAL A 165 -2.78 24.17 13.17
N VAL A 166 -2.45 25.05 14.11
CA VAL A 166 -2.30 24.68 15.52
C VAL A 166 -3.68 24.59 16.15
N LEU A 167 -3.97 23.44 16.76
CA LEU A 167 -5.15 23.25 17.60
C LEU A 167 -4.74 23.50 19.06
N LEU A 168 -5.32 24.53 19.66
CA LEU A 168 -5.05 24.88 21.06
C LEU A 168 -6.24 24.52 21.95
N PRO A 169 -6.00 24.08 23.20
CA PRO A 169 -7.06 23.93 24.19
C PRO A 169 -7.79 25.26 24.44
N GLU A 170 -9.07 25.18 24.79
CA GLU A 170 -9.84 26.35 25.22
C GLU A 170 -9.19 27.00 26.45
N GLY A 171 -8.94 28.31 26.38
CA GLY A 171 -8.25 29.05 27.46
C GLY A 171 -6.72 29.05 27.41
N HIS A 172 -6.09 28.47 26.38
CA HIS A 172 -4.67 28.59 26.19
C HIS A 172 -4.23 30.05 25.99
N SER A 173 -3.07 30.45 26.52
CA SER A 173 -2.59 31.85 26.47
C SER A 173 -2.44 32.39 25.03
N LEU A 174 -2.14 31.50 24.07
CA LEU A 174 -1.95 31.82 22.67
C LEU A 174 -3.27 31.93 21.86
N THR A 175 -4.41 31.58 22.43
CA THR A 175 -5.71 31.63 21.71
C THR A 175 -6.14 33.07 21.36
N SER A 176 -5.59 34.07 22.05
CA SER A 176 -5.83 35.48 21.75
C SER A 176 -5.07 36.02 20.52
N LYS A 177 -4.13 35.23 19.99
CA LYS A 177 -3.31 35.61 18.83
C LYS A 177 -3.93 35.12 17.53
N ASN A 178 -3.84 35.95 16.50
CA ASN A 178 -4.23 35.58 15.15
C ASN A 178 -3.20 34.73 14.41
N THR A 179 -1.94 34.81 14.84
CA THR A 179 -0.82 34.07 14.26
C THR A 179 0.11 33.65 15.38
N ILE A 180 0.59 32.42 15.31
CA ILE A 180 1.50 31.82 16.28
C ILE A 180 2.74 31.37 15.52
N VAL A 181 3.93 31.66 16.05
CA VAL A 181 5.18 31.14 15.53
C VAL A 181 5.56 29.88 16.29
N LEU A 182 6.26 28.96 15.62
CA LEU A 182 6.59 27.65 16.21
C LEU A 182 7.36 27.72 17.50
N GLU A 183 8.23 28.75 17.66
CA GLU A 183 9.01 28.98 18.87
C GLU A 183 8.15 29.24 20.11
N GLU A 184 6.94 29.77 19.93
CA GLU A 184 6.02 30.03 21.05
C GLU A 184 5.38 28.75 21.59
N LEU A 185 5.44 27.65 20.84
CA LEU A 185 4.92 26.34 21.22
C LEU A 185 5.97 25.45 21.88
N CYS A 186 7.26 25.81 21.83
CA CYS A 186 8.37 24.98 22.27
C CYS A 186 8.29 24.52 23.73
N ASN A 187 7.57 25.26 24.60
CA ASN A 187 7.45 24.95 26.02
C ASN A 187 6.13 24.26 26.39
N ASP A 188 5.27 24.01 25.41
CA ASP A 188 3.98 23.38 25.66
C ASP A 188 4.02 21.87 25.33
N PRO A 189 3.23 21.04 26.02
CA PRO A 189 3.03 19.65 25.64
C PRO A 189 2.44 19.57 24.24
N PHE A 190 3.08 18.83 23.34
CA PHE A 190 2.69 18.73 21.95
C PHE A 190 2.22 17.30 21.61
N ILE A 191 1.12 17.19 20.89
CA ILE A 191 0.63 15.92 20.33
C ILE A 191 0.75 16.03 18.81
N LEU A 192 1.52 15.12 18.22
CA LEU A 192 1.69 14.99 16.78
C LEU A 192 0.72 13.96 16.22
#